data_dbe3b56ed3c7bd5a5d1d56b0279e4f78
#
_entry.id   dbe3b56ed3c7bd5a5d1d56b0279e4f78
#
_cell.length_a   1.000
_cell.length_b   1.000
_cell.length_c   1.000
_cell.angle_alpha   90.00
_cell.angle_beta   90.00
_cell.angle_gamma   90.00
#
_symmetry.space_group_name_H-M   'P 1'
#
loop_
_entity.id
_entity.type
_entity.pdbx_description
1 polymer ?
#
loop_
_entity_poly.entity_id
_entity_poly.type
_entity_poly.pdbx_seq_one_letter_code
_entity_poly.pdbx_strand_id
1 'polypeptide(L)'
;MKTRITDLLGCQYPVIQGGMAWVAEYHLAAAVSEAGGIGLIGAASAPPEVVREQIRKTKELTDKPFGVNVMLLNPNAPEVAKVVVEEGVKIVTTGAGNPGKFMEMWKQAGVTVIPVVASVAMAKMMERAGADAVVAEGMESGGHIGSQTTMTLVPQVVDAVTIPVIAAGGIADGRGMAAAMMLGVEGVQMGTRFVVAKESIVHQNYKERIIKAKDIDSEVTGMSTGHPIRVLRNQMTRDYLKLEKEGASFEELEQLTLGSLRKAVIEGDAVHGSLMAGQSAGLVKKEQTCQEIIEEVVTDARALLAGRK
;
A
#
# COMPACT_ATOMS: atom_id res chain seq x y z
N MET A 1 -11.58 -4.00 17.11
CA MET A 1 -10.75 -2.95 17.75
C MET A 1 -11.31 -1.61 17.25
N LYS A 2 -11.94 -0.84 18.14
CA LYS A 2 -12.58 0.42 17.75
C LYS A 2 -11.57 1.56 17.83
N THR A 3 -11.44 2.36 16.76
CA THR A 3 -10.54 3.51 16.65
C THR A 3 -11.22 4.58 15.80
N ARG A 4 -10.68 5.81 15.74
CA ARG A 4 -11.20 6.84 14.82
C ARG A 4 -11.17 6.38 13.35
N ILE A 5 -10.21 5.53 12.97
CA ILE A 5 -10.13 4.97 11.60
C ILE A 5 -11.30 4.02 11.33
N THR A 6 -11.68 3.15 12.27
CA THR A 6 -12.84 2.27 12.06
C THR A 6 -14.15 3.06 11.97
N ASP A 7 -14.29 4.12 12.75
CA ASP A 7 -15.46 4.98 12.72
C ASP A 7 -15.51 5.81 11.40
N LEU A 8 -14.36 6.32 10.96
CA LEU A 8 -14.22 7.11 9.74
C LEU A 8 -14.52 6.31 8.48
N LEU A 9 -14.03 5.07 8.42
CA LEU A 9 -14.09 4.22 7.22
C LEU A 9 -15.28 3.23 7.23
N GLY A 10 -15.98 3.10 8.35
CA GLY A 10 -17.09 2.17 8.49
C GLY A 10 -16.67 0.70 8.44
N CYS A 11 -15.43 0.37 8.84
CA CYS A 11 -14.89 -0.99 8.83
C CYS A 11 -14.85 -1.61 10.23
N GLN A 12 -14.76 -2.95 10.29
CA GLN A 12 -14.71 -3.70 11.54
C GLN A 12 -13.34 -3.64 12.21
N TYR A 13 -12.28 -3.65 11.39
CA TYR A 13 -10.89 -3.69 11.82
C TYR A 13 -10.10 -2.54 11.20
N PRO A 14 -9.20 -1.89 11.95
CA PRO A 14 -8.41 -0.78 11.43
C PRO A 14 -7.21 -1.30 10.62
N VAL A 15 -7.50 -2.11 9.62
CA VAL A 15 -6.54 -2.75 8.71
C VAL A 15 -6.89 -2.37 7.28
N ILE A 16 -5.92 -1.81 6.57
CA ILE A 16 -6.05 -1.42 5.16
C ILE A 16 -5.07 -2.28 4.34
N GLN A 17 -5.54 -2.82 3.23
CA GLN A 17 -4.66 -3.37 2.22
C GLN A 17 -4.19 -2.23 1.33
N GLY A 18 -2.88 -2.03 1.23
CA GLY A 18 -2.28 -0.93 0.48
C GLY A 18 -2.56 -0.99 -1.03
N GLY A 19 -2.67 0.16 -1.66
CA GLY A 19 -2.76 0.26 -3.11
C GLY A 19 -1.46 -0.23 -3.75
N MET A 20 -1.53 -1.27 -4.59
CA MET A 20 -0.39 -1.92 -5.23
C MET A 20 -0.67 -2.08 -6.72
N ALA A 21 0.19 -1.49 -7.56
CA ALA A 21 0.08 -1.61 -9.02
C ALA A 21 0.04 -3.08 -9.46
N TRP A 22 -0.89 -3.43 -10.35
CA TRP A 22 -1.14 -4.77 -10.88
C TRP A 22 -1.63 -5.82 -9.87
N VAL A 23 -1.43 -5.61 -8.57
CA VAL A 23 -1.74 -6.57 -7.50
C VAL A 23 -3.09 -6.27 -6.85
N ALA A 24 -3.32 -5.01 -6.51
CA ALA A 24 -4.52 -4.55 -5.80
C ALA A 24 -5.66 -4.32 -6.81
N GLU A 25 -6.37 -5.37 -7.13
CA GLU A 25 -7.49 -5.39 -8.07
C GLU A 25 -8.78 -5.84 -7.34
N TYR A 26 -9.88 -5.95 -8.07
CA TYR A 26 -11.21 -6.13 -7.49
C TYR A 26 -11.40 -7.36 -6.60
N HIS A 27 -10.76 -8.51 -6.92
CA HIS A 27 -10.88 -9.70 -6.07
C HIS A 27 -10.23 -9.47 -4.70
N LEU A 28 -8.99 -8.96 -4.71
CA LEU A 28 -8.29 -8.68 -3.46
C LEU A 28 -9.00 -7.59 -2.65
N ALA A 29 -9.42 -6.50 -3.32
CA ALA A 29 -10.11 -5.40 -2.66
C ALA A 29 -11.42 -5.86 -2.00
N ALA A 30 -12.24 -6.63 -2.72
CA ALA A 30 -13.50 -7.18 -2.18
C ALA A 30 -13.24 -8.14 -1.01
N ALA A 31 -12.29 -9.06 -1.15
CA ALA A 31 -11.97 -10.05 -0.11
C ALA A 31 -11.49 -9.42 1.20
N VAL A 32 -10.65 -8.37 1.12
CA VAL A 32 -10.21 -7.61 2.29
C VAL A 32 -11.37 -6.87 2.96
N SER A 33 -12.27 -6.29 2.15
CA SER A 33 -13.45 -5.58 2.66
C SER A 33 -14.43 -6.56 3.32
N GLU A 34 -14.70 -7.72 2.72
CA GLU A 34 -15.50 -8.79 3.32
C GLU A 34 -14.91 -9.31 4.63
N ALA A 35 -13.59 -9.38 4.72
CA ALA A 35 -12.87 -9.74 5.95
C ALA A 35 -12.93 -8.65 7.05
N GLY A 36 -13.61 -7.53 6.80
CA GLY A 36 -13.82 -6.45 7.76
C GLY A 36 -12.72 -5.39 7.81
N GLY A 37 -11.75 -5.43 6.91
CA GLY A 37 -10.76 -4.37 6.66
C GLY A 37 -11.23 -3.38 5.60
N ILE A 38 -10.30 -2.66 5.00
CA ILE A 38 -10.51 -1.82 3.81
C ILE A 38 -9.63 -2.32 2.68
N GLY A 39 -10.23 -2.86 1.64
CA GLY A 39 -9.56 -3.19 0.40
C GLY A 39 -9.44 -1.96 -0.50
N LEU A 40 -8.32 -1.84 -1.20
CA LEU A 40 -8.06 -0.75 -2.14
C LEU A 40 -7.82 -1.29 -3.54
N ILE A 41 -8.44 -0.68 -4.53
CA ILE A 41 -8.08 -0.85 -5.95
C ILE A 41 -6.89 0.06 -6.24
N GLY A 42 -5.81 -0.50 -6.74
CA GLY A 42 -4.61 0.25 -7.12
C GLY A 42 -4.73 0.79 -8.54
N ALA A 43 -5.14 2.05 -8.70
CA ALA A 43 -5.27 2.65 -10.02
C ALA A 43 -3.92 2.82 -10.76
N ALA A 44 -2.84 3.03 -10.02
CA ALA A 44 -1.48 3.15 -10.56
C ALA A 44 -1.42 3.89 -11.91
N SER A 45 -0.97 3.23 -12.98
CA SER A 45 -0.94 3.76 -14.36
C SER A 45 -2.13 3.30 -15.21
N ALA A 46 -3.14 2.68 -14.62
CA ALA A 46 -4.28 2.15 -15.35
C ALA A 46 -5.09 3.26 -16.03
N PRO A 47 -5.64 3.00 -17.24
CA PRO A 47 -6.62 3.88 -17.88
C PRO A 47 -7.87 4.05 -17.02
N PRO A 48 -8.57 5.20 -17.08
CA PRO A 48 -9.76 5.47 -16.28
C PRO A 48 -10.86 4.40 -16.43
N GLU A 49 -11.07 3.89 -17.64
CA GLU A 49 -12.09 2.87 -17.91
C GLU A 49 -11.75 1.52 -17.24
N VAL A 50 -10.48 1.18 -17.13
CA VAL A 50 -10.06 -0.03 -16.40
C VAL A 50 -10.36 0.16 -14.91
N VAL A 51 -10.07 1.34 -14.33
CA VAL A 51 -10.39 1.65 -12.93
C VAL A 51 -11.92 1.58 -12.71
N ARG A 52 -12.70 2.12 -13.62
CA ARG A 52 -14.17 2.05 -13.59
C ARG A 52 -14.67 0.61 -13.56
N GLU A 53 -14.14 -0.24 -14.44
CA GLU A 53 -14.48 -1.66 -14.48
C GLU A 53 -14.12 -2.37 -13.18
N GLN A 54 -12.93 -2.11 -12.62
CA GLN A 54 -12.49 -2.66 -11.33
C GLN A 54 -13.44 -2.25 -10.20
N ILE A 55 -13.88 -0.98 -10.15
CA ILE A 55 -14.84 -0.50 -9.14
C ILE A 55 -16.17 -1.25 -9.27
N ARG A 56 -16.69 -1.38 -10.46
CA ARG A 56 -17.98 -2.07 -10.70
C ARG A 56 -17.92 -3.54 -10.31
N LYS A 57 -16.85 -4.24 -10.71
CA LYS A 57 -16.62 -5.63 -10.30
C LYS A 57 -16.46 -5.78 -8.77
N THR A 58 -15.81 -4.84 -8.10
CA THR A 58 -15.73 -4.86 -6.64
C THR A 58 -17.12 -4.77 -6.02
N LYS A 59 -17.98 -3.89 -6.53
CA LYS A 59 -19.36 -3.74 -6.05
C LYS A 59 -20.26 -4.96 -6.31
N GLU A 60 -19.94 -5.77 -7.31
CA GLU A 60 -20.63 -7.06 -7.56
C GLU A 60 -20.25 -8.12 -6.51
N LEU A 61 -19.06 -7.99 -5.89
CA LEU A 61 -18.53 -8.96 -4.94
C LEU A 61 -18.73 -8.57 -3.48
N THR A 62 -18.96 -7.28 -3.16
CA THR A 62 -19.10 -6.82 -1.79
C THR A 62 -19.95 -5.55 -1.67
N ASP A 63 -20.76 -5.50 -0.61
CA ASP A 63 -21.46 -4.28 -0.17
C ASP A 63 -20.65 -3.53 0.92
N LYS A 64 -19.50 -4.04 1.32
CA LYS A 64 -18.64 -3.43 2.35
C LYS A 64 -17.86 -2.25 1.79
N PRO A 65 -17.42 -1.31 2.66
CA PRO A 65 -16.61 -0.19 2.21
C PRO A 65 -15.27 -0.65 1.63
N PHE A 66 -14.93 -0.10 0.47
CA PHE A 66 -13.64 -0.23 -0.19
C PHE A 66 -13.20 1.11 -0.78
N GLY A 67 -11.96 1.23 -1.19
CA GLY A 67 -11.43 2.46 -1.74
C GLY A 67 -10.63 2.29 -3.02
N VAL A 68 -10.16 3.42 -3.54
CA VAL A 68 -9.27 3.49 -4.71
C VAL A 68 -7.99 4.24 -4.31
N ASN A 69 -6.84 3.66 -4.63
CA ASN A 69 -5.56 4.35 -4.52
C ASN A 69 -5.23 5.06 -5.82
N VAL A 70 -5.15 6.39 -5.78
CA VAL A 70 -4.83 7.24 -6.94
C VAL A 70 -3.36 7.66 -6.88
N MET A 71 -2.58 7.22 -7.86
CA MET A 71 -1.19 7.64 -8.03
C MET A 71 -1.16 9.01 -8.74
N LEU A 72 -0.79 10.06 -8.02
CA LEU A 72 -0.94 11.44 -8.50
C LEU A 72 0.06 11.84 -9.60
N LEU A 73 1.15 11.09 -9.77
CA LEU A 73 2.08 11.25 -10.89
C LEU A 73 1.56 10.62 -12.21
N ASN A 74 0.49 9.81 -12.15
CA ASN A 74 -0.11 9.25 -13.34
C ASN A 74 -0.75 10.38 -14.17
N PRO A 75 -0.45 10.50 -15.49
CA PRO A 75 -1.13 11.46 -16.37
C PRO A 75 -2.66 11.32 -16.36
N ASN A 76 -3.19 10.12 -16.14
CA ASN A 76 -4.63 9.85 -16.04
C ASN A 76 -5.24 10.16 -14.66
N ALA A 77 -4.45 10.65 -13.69
CA ALA A 77 -4.95 10.92 -12.34
C ALA A 77 -6.18 11.86 -12.32
N PRO A 78 -6.29 12.91 -13.16
CA PRO A 78 -7.48 13.77 -13.19
C PRO A 78 -8.75 13.02 -13.60
N GLU A 79 -8.67 12.14 -14.59
CA GLU A 79 -9.80 11.35 -15.08
C GLU A 79 -10.15 10.24 -14.08
N VAL A 80 -9.17 9.57 -13.49
CA VAL A 80 -9.38 8.59 -12.41
C VAL A 80 -10.05 9.24 -11.20
N ALA A 81 -9.63 10.46 -10.84
CA ALA A 81 -10.24 11.21 -9.75
C ALA A 81 -11.74 11.49 -9.97
N LYS A 82 -12.15 11.74 -11.23
CA LYS A 82 -13.55 11.90 -11.62
C LYS A 82 -14.30 10.55 -11.58
N VAL A 83 -13.70 9.49 -12.10
CA VAL A 83 -14.28 8.14 -12.07
C VAL A 83 -14.62 7.70 -10.64
N VAL A 84 -13.76 8.00 -9.68
CA VAL A 84 -14.02 7.73 -8.25
C VAL A 84 -15.36 8.36 -7.80
N VAL A 85 -15.59 9.64 -8.17
CA VAL A 85 -16.82 10.37 -7.81
C VAL A 85 -18.02 9.81 -8.57
N GLU A 86 -17.91 9.64 -9.88
CA GLU A 86 -18.96 9.13 -10.75
C GLU A 86 -19.45 7.73 -10.35
N GLU A 87 -18.50 6.88 -9.96
CA GLU A 87 -18.81 5.53 -9.46
C GLU A 87 -19.18 5.53 -7.96
N GLY A 88 -19.24 6.67 -7.29
CA GLY A 88 -19.69 6.78 -5.90
C GLY A 88 -18.78 6.12 -4.86
N VAL A 89 -17.49 5.93 -5.15
CA VAL A 89 -16.50 5.43 -4.19
C VAL A 89 -16.33 6.45 -3.07
N LYS A 90 -16.29 5.99 -1.82
CA LYS A 90 -16.26 6.86 -0.63
C LYS A 90 -14.89 6.97 0.03
N ILE A 91 -13.92 6.18 -0.37
CA ILE A 91 -12.57 6.17 0.23
C ILE A 91 -11.53 6.31 -0.88
N VAL A 92 -10.66 7.30 -0.76
CA VAL A 92 -9.51 7.50 -1.64
C VAL A 92 -8.24 7.56 -0.81
N THR A 93 -7.26 6.76 -1.18
CA THR A 93 -5.88 6.98 -0.77
C THR A 93 -5.10 7.58 -1.94
N THR A 94 -4.07 8.36 -1.67
CA THR A 94 -3.23 8.93 -2.72
C THR A 94 -1.76 8.72 -2.41
N GLY A 95 -0.98 8.46 -3.45
CA GLY A 95 0.48 8.38 -3.38
C GLY A 95 1.15 9.28 -4.42
N ALA A 96 2.44 9.55 -4.21
CA ALA A 96 3.30 10.25 -5.17
C ALA A 96 2.77 11.63 -5.60
N GLY A 97 2.51 12.51 -4.65
CA GLY A 97 2.13 13.89 -4.95
C GLY A 97 1.18 14.54 -3.94
N ASN A 98 0.67 15.72 -4.31
CA ASN A 98 -0.29 16.49 -3.50
C ASN A 98 -1.70 16.40 -4.13
N PRO A 99 -2.70 15.85 -3.40
CA PRO A 99 -4.07 15.72 -3.89
C PRO A 99 -4.86 17.05 -3.91
N GLY A 100 -4.27 18.16 -3.50
CA GLY A 100 -4.96 19.44 -3.27
C GLY A 100 -5.87 19.88 -4.43
N LYS A 101 -5.45 19.64 -5.68
CA LYS A 101 -6.25 19.98 -6.87
C LYS A 101 -7.54 19.15 -7.04
N PHE A 102 -7.66 18.01 -6.35
CA PHE A 102 -8.85 17.17 -6.40
C PHE A 102 -9.68 17.25 -5.10
N MET A 103 -9.12 17.86 -4.07
CA MET A 103 -9.69 17.85 -2.71
C MET A 103 -11.11 18.39 -2.69
N GLU A 104 -11.34 19.55 -3.30
CA GLU A 104 -12.67 20.18 -3.33
C GLU A 104 -13.73 19.25 -3.95
N MET A 105 -13.44 18.69 -5.13
CA MET A 105 -14.34 17.76 -5.83
C MET A 105 -14.65 16.53 -4.97
N TRP A 106 -13.65 15.92 -4.38
CA TRP A 106 -13.82 14.73 -3.54
C TRP A 106 -14.61 15.05 -2.27
N LYS A 107 -14.31 16.16 -1.60
CA LYS A 107 -15.03 16.57 -0.38
C LYS A 107 -16.51 16.88 -0.66
N GLN A 108 -16.82 17.57 -1.77
CA GLN A 108 -18.21 17.81 -2.19
C GLN A 108 -18.97 16.51 -2.48
N ALA A 109 -18.29 15.47 -2.99
CA ALA A 109 -18.86 14.14 -3.20
C ALA A 109 -18.92 13.26 -1.93
N GLY A 110 -18.48 13.77 -0.78
CA GLY A 110 -18.44 13.05 0.48
C GLY A 110 -17.41 11.92 0.49
N VAL A 111 -16.29 12.10 -0.21
CA VAL A 111 -15.17 11.15 -0.24
C VAL A 111 -14.24 11.42 0.94
N THR A 112 -13.89 10.37 1.66
CA THR A 112 -12.82 10.35 2.67
C THR A 112 -11.47 10.23 1.96
N VAL A 113 -10.57 11.22 2.20
CA VAL A 113 -9.28 11.33 1.51
C VAL A 113 -8.14 11.06 2.48
N ILE A 114 -7.31 10.06 2.17
CA ILE A 114 -6.23 9.55 3.04
C ILE A 114 -4.91 9.51 2.25
N PRO A 115 -4.14 10.60 2.19
CA PRO A 115 -2.86 10.62 1.52
C PRO A 115 -1.79 9.77 2.22
N VAL A 116 -0.94 9.11 1.43
CA VAL A 116 0.27 8.47 1.92
C VAL A 116 1.38 9.51 2.02
N VAL A 117 2.05 9.55 3.16
CA VAL A 117 3.09 10.53 3.49
C VAL A 117 4.36 9.86 4.02
N ALA A 118 5.51 10.38 3.64
CA ALA A 118 6.83 9.89 4.05
C ALA A 118 7.59 10.89 4.95
N SER A 119 6.92 11.97 5.38
CA SER A 119 7.52 12.97 6.27
C SER A 119 6.47 13.76 7.05
N VAL A 120 6.90 14.35 8.17
CA VAL A 120 6.06 15.27 8.99
C VAL A 120 5.61 16.49 8.17
N ALA A 121 6.48 17.03 7.33
CA ALA A 121 6.13 18.18 6.49
C ALA A 121 4.99 17.84 5.53
N MET A 122 5.03 16.66 4.91
CA MET A 122 3.94 16.18 4.05
C MET A 122 2.66 15.97 4.85
N ALA A 123 2.72 15.33 6.03
CA ALA A 123 1.55 15.11 6.87
C ALA A 123 0.83 16.41 7.22
N LYS A 124 1.56 17.43 7.70
CA LYS A 124 1.02 18.76 7.97
C LYS A 124 0.44 19.45 6.73
N MET A 125 1.05 19.26 5.58
CA MET A 125 0.56 19.81 4.32
C MET A 125 -0.76 19.15 3.91
N MET A 126 -0.87 17.82 4.05
CA MET A 126 -2.10 17.08 3.74
C MET A 126 -3.24 17.42 4.69
N GLU A 127 -2.97 17.53 5.99
CA GLU A 127 -3.97 17.97 6.97
C GLU A 127 -4.52 19.37 6.62
N ARG A 128 -3.62 20.32 6.31
CA ARG A 128 -4.05 21.68 5.87
C ARG A 128 -4.81 21.68 4.57
N ALA A 129 -4.55 20.72 3.68
CA ALA A 129 -5.29 20.55 2.44
C ALA A 129 -6.67 19.90 2.63
N GLY A 130 -7.03 19.47 3.85
CA GLY A 130 -8.33 18.89 4.18
C GLY A 130 -8.38 17.37 4.14
N ALA A 131 -7.25 16.68 4.26
CA ALA A 131 -7.24 15.23 4.42
C ALA A 131 -7.96 14.79 5.71
N ASP A 132 -8.65 13.66 5.66
CA ASP A 132 -9.41 13.11 6.79
C ASP A 132 -8.54 12.23 7.71
N ALA A 133 -7.49 11.63 7.15
CA ALA A 133 -6.46 10.87 7.82
C ALA A 133 -5.20 10.86 6.95
N VAL A 134 -4.09 10.35 7.45
CA VAL A 134 -2.87 10.11 6.67
C VAL A 134 -2.33 8.70 6.90
N VAL A 135 -1.70 8.12 5.87
CA VAL A 135 -0.87 6.93 6.00
C VAL A 135 0.59 7.36 6.12
N ALA A 136 1.19 7.21 7.29
CA ALA A 136 2.63 7.41 7.50
C ALA A 136 3.38 6.14 7.06
N GLU A 137 4.04 6.21 5.90
CA GLU A 137 4.70 5.05 5.30
C GLU A 137 6.21 5.12 5.45
N GLY A 138 6.76 4.17 6.22
CA GLY A 138 8.19 4.02 6.41
C GLY A 138 8.88 3.33 5.23
N MET A 139 10.20 3.53 5.14
CA MET A 139 11.04 3.00 4.06
C MET A 139 11.16 1.46 4.04
N GLU A 140 10.64 0.76 5.04
CA GLU A 140 10.54 -0.71 5.05
C GLU A 140 9.48 -1.23 4.08
N SER A 141 8.62 -0.36 3.53
CA SER A 141 7.59 -0.74 2.55
C SER A 141 8.19 -1.23 1.23
N GLY A 142 7.39 -1.95 0.45
CA GLY A 142 7.72 -2.34 -0.93
C GLY A 142 7.28 -1.27 -1.94
N GLY A 143 7.88 -1.26 -3.12
CA GLY A 143 7.63 -0.24 -4.13
C GLY A 143 8.35 1.08 -3.81
N HIS A 144 7.75 2.21 -4.19
CA HIS A 144 8.33 3.53 -3.94
C HIS A 144 8.42 3.81 -2.43
N ILE A 145 9.57 4.28 -1.97
CA ILE A 145 9.83 4.51 -0.55
C ILE A 145 10.35 5.93 -0.28
N GLY A 146 10.08 6.40 0.94
CA GLY A 146 10.75 7.57 1.50
C GLY A 146 12.11 7.22 2.14
N SER A 147 12.61 8.09 2.98
CA SER A 147 13.92 7.95 3.65
C SER A 147 13.82 7.64 5.15
N GLN A 148 12.62 7.74 5.74
CA GLN A 148 12.42 7.53 7.18
C GLN A 148 11.95 6.10 7.45
N THR A 149 12.44 5.48 8.52
CA THR A 149 11.92 4.20 9.02
C THR A 149 10.60 4.38 9.76
N THR A 150 9.76 3.36 9.76
CA THR A 150 8.45 3.38 10.41
C THR A 150 8.55 3.76 11.90
N MET A 151 9.54 3.20 12.61
CA MET A 151 9.73 3.42 14.04
C MET A 151 9.97 4.90 14.39
N THR A 152 10.61 5.67 13.52
CA THR A 152 10.93 7.08 13.75
C THR A 152 9.96 8.03 13.07
N LEU A 153 9.40 7.65 11.91
CA LEU A 153 8.44 8.48 11.18
C LEU A 153 7.10 8.59 11.93
N VAL A 154 6.56 7.43 12.31
CA VAL A 154 5.19 7.33 12.84
C VAL A 154 4.95 8.22 14.06
N PRO A 155 5.73 8.15 15.17
CA PRO A 155 5.47 8.98 16.33
C PRO A 155 5.61 10.48 16.03
N GLN A 156 6.56 10.86 15.17
CA GLN A 156 6.71 12.25 14.77
C GLN A 156 5.50 12.78 13.97
N VAL A 157 4.88 11.93 13.13
CA VAL A 157 3.66 12.29 12.40
C VAL A 157 2.48 12.37 13.36
N VAL A 158 2.32 11.38 14.27
CA VAL A 158 1.27 11.38 15.30
C VAL A 158 1.30 12.65 16.14
N ASP A 159 2.49 13.07 16.59
CA ASP A 159 2.65 14.30 17.40
C ASP A 159 2.40 15.60 16.60
N ALA A 160 2.44 15.53 15.27
CA ALA A 160 2.46 16.70 14.40
C ALA A 160 1.11 17.05 13.77
N VAL A 161 0.14 16.12 13.75
CA VAL A 161 -1.18 16.29 13.14
C VAL A 161 -2.30 15.92 14.13
N THR A 162 -3.51 16.44 13.90
CA THR A 162 -4.69 16.15 14.74
C THR A 162 -5.59 15.08 14.12
N ILE A 163 -5.49 14.87 12.82
CA ILE A 163 -6.21 13.84 12.08
C ILE A 163 -5.64 12.44 12.40
N PRO A 164 -6.45 11.37 12.26
CA PRO A 164 -5.99 10.01 12.49
C PRO A 164 -4.79 9.64 11.62
N VAL A 165 -3.85 8.89 12.21
CA VAL A 165 -2.66 8.38 11.52
C VAL A 165 -2.75 6.86 11.39
N ILE A 166 -2.43 6.36 10.21
CA ILE A 166 -2.31 4.94 9.86
C ILE A 166 -0.83 4.66 9.62
N ALA A 167 -0.27 3.60 10.22
CA ALA A 167 1.12 3.22 9.97
C ALA A 167 1.20 2.25 8.79
N ALA A 168 2.21 2.43 7.92
CA ALA A 168 2.56 1.51 6.87
C ALA A 168 4.08 1.31 6.80
N GLY A 169 4.51 0.17 6.23
CA GLY A 169 5.92 -0.20 6.16
C GLY A 169 6.35 -1.10 7.33
N GLY A 170 6.94 -2.25 7.02
CA GLY A 170 7.45 -3.19 8.02
C GLY A 170 6.40 -4.04 8.76
N ILE A 171 5.10 -3.81 8.53
CA ILE A 171 4.01 -4.48 9.26
C ILE A 171 3.50 -5.68 8.47
N ALA A 172 3.49 -6.87 9.09
CA ALA A 172 3.01 -8.11 8.47
C ALA A 172 2.21 -9.03 9.42
N ASP A 173 2.27 -8.77 10.72
CA ASP A 173 1.63 -9.59 11.75
C ASP A 173 1.14 -8.74 12.94
N GLY A 174 0.55 -9.39 13.93
CA GLY A 174 0.02 -8.73 15.12
C GLY A 174 1.07 -8.02 15.98
N ARG A 175 2.33 -8.45 15.92
CA ARG A 175 3.44 -7.77 16.62
C ARG A 175 3.69 -6.39 16.03
N GLY A 176 3.76 -6.34 14.68
CA GLY A 176 3.91 -5.07 13.96
C GLY A 176 2.72 -4.14 14.18
N MET A 177 1.49 -4.66 14.15
CA MET A 177 0.29 -3.88 14.44
C MET A 177 0.29 -3.36 15.88
N ALA A 178 0.59 -4.20 16.88
CA ALA A 178 0.63 -3.78 18.28
C ALA A 178 1.70 -2.70 18.51
N ALA A 179 2.90 -2.87 17.95
CA ALA A 179 3.96 -1.88 18.04
C ALA A 179 3.54 -0.53 17.40
N ALA A 180 2.92 -0.56 16.23
CA ALA A 180 2.42 0.65 15.58
C ALA A 180 1.34 1.36 16.44
N MET A 181 0.41 0.60 17.02
CA MET A 181 -0.61 1.16 17.92
C MET A 181 0.03 1.79 19.17
N MET A 182 1.10 1.20 19.71
CA MET A 182 1.86 1.79 20.83
C MET A 182 2.60 3.08 20.44
N LEU A 183 2.92 3.27 19.16
CA LEU A 183 3.45 4.54 18.63
C LEU A 183 2.37 5.62 18.41
N GLY A 184 1.10 5.32 18.73
CA GLY A 184 -0.01 6.26 18.72
C GLY A 184 -0.87 6.26 17.46
N VAL A 185 -0.68 5.32 16.52
CA VAL A 185 -1.56 5.23 15.34
C VAL A 185 -2.88 4.56 15.66
N GLU A 186 -3.84 4.75 14.77
CA GLU A 186 -5.21 4.24 14.92
C GLU A 186 -5.60 3.21 13.87
N GLY A 187 -4.66 2.82 13.03
CA GLY A 187 -4.79 1.77 12.03
C GLY A 187 -3.46 1.41 11.41
N VAL A 188 -3.44 0.32 10.64
CA VAL A 188 -2.27 -0.14 9.90
C VAL A 188 -2.62 -0.39 8.45
N GLN A 189 -1.66 -0.12 7.55
CA GLN A 189 -1.74 -0.51 6.16
C GLN A 189 -0.66 -1.56 5.86
N MET A 190 -1.04 -2.64 5.22
CA MET A 190 -0.13 -3.72 4.82
C MET A 190 -0.22 -3.95 3.32
N GLY A 191 0.95 -4.07 2.65
CA GLY A 191 1.04 -4.44 1.24
C GLY A 191 1.51 -5.89 1.10
N THR A 192 2.78 -6.15 1.35
CA THR A 192 3.46 -7.44 1.12
C THR A 192 2.72 -8.64 1.71
N ARG A 193 2.08 -8.48 2.86
CA ARG A 193 1.28 -9.54 3.49
C ARG A 193 0.11 -9.96 2.63
N PHE A 194 -0.57 -9.01 1.98
CA PHE A 194 -1.71 -9.27 1.11
C PHE A 194 -1.31 -9.69 -0.33
N VAL A 195 -0.07 -9.42 -0.78
CA VAL A 195 0.42 -10.00 -2.04
C VAL A 195 0.33 -11.52 -2.02
N VAL A 196 0.51 -12.14 -0.84
CA VAL A 196 0.50 -13.59 -0.63
C VAL A 196 -0.88 -14.11 -0.18
N ALA A 197 -1.92 -13.29 -0.22
CA ALA A 197 -3.28 -13.75 0.06
C ALA A 197 -3.75 -14.74 -1.02
N LYS A 198 -4.61 -15.70 -0.65
CA LYS A 198 -5.17 -16.68 -1.60
C LYS A 198 -6.00 -15.99 -2.69
N GLU A 199 -6.69 -14.91 -2.34
CA GLU A 199 -7.52 -14.12 -3.24
C GLU A 199 -6.73 -13.18 -4.14
N SER A 200 -5.42 -13.00 -3.87
CA SER A 200 -4.55 -12.21 -4.73
C SER A 200 -4.27 -12.94 -6.05
N ILE A 201 -4.44 -12.25 -7.17
CA ILE A 201 -4.19 -12.79 -8.53
C ILE A 201 -2.70 -12.94 -8.87
N VAL A 202 -1.82 -12.51 -7.98
CA VAL A 202 -0.37 -12.58 -8.19
C VAL A 202 0.06 -14.01 -8.46
N HIS A 203 0.86 -14.19 -9.50
CA HIS A 203 1.35 -15.50 -9.91
C HIS A 203 2.07 -16.21 -8.76
N GLN A 204 1.89 -17.54 -8.68
CA GLN A 204 2.41 -18.36 -7.58
C GLN A 204 3.92 -18.24 -7.39
N ASN A 205 4.69 -18.11 -8.45
CA ASN A 205 6.14 -17.91 -8.38
C ASN A 205 6.52 -16.67 -7.55
N TYR A 206 5.75 -15.57 -7.66
CA TYR A 206 6.00 -14.35 -6.89
C TYR A 206 5.63 -14.55 -5.42
N LYS A 207 4.45 -15.15 -5.16
CA LYS A 207 4.03 -15.48 -3.78
C LYS A 207 5.09 -16.35 -3.09
N GLU A 208 5.59 -17.38 -3.77
CA GLU A 208 6.64 -18.26 -3.24
C GLU A 208 7.96 -17.53 -2.97
N ARG A 209 8.34 -16.55 -3.81
CA ARG A 209 9.53 -15.74 -3.56
C ARG A 209 9.39 -14.93 -2.27
N ILE A 210 8.19 -14.41 -1.97
CA ILE A 210 7.92 -13.72 -0.70
C ILE A 210 7.97 -14.70 0.47
N ILE A 211 7.29 -15.85 0.37
CA ILE A 211 7.23 -16.85 1.46
C ILE A 211 8.63 -17.39 1.81
N LYS A 212 9.49 -17.58 0.80
CA LYS A 212 10.86 -18.05 0.96
C LYS A 212 11.86 -16.95 1.32
N ALA A 213 11.43 -15.68 1.32
CA ALA A 213 12.30 -14.54 1.58
C ALA A 213 12.91 -14.61 3.00
N LYS A 214 14.19 -14.24 3.05
CA LYS A 214 14.95 -14.03 4.26
C LYS A 214 14.99 -12.53 4.60
N ASP A 215 15.48 -12.20 5.75
CA ASP A 215 15.69 -10.83 6.25
C ASP A 215 16.55 -9.95 5.34
N ILE A 216 17.51 -10.58 4.62
CA ILE A 216 18.47 -9.91 3.73
C ILE A 216 18.07 -9.87 2.26
N ASP A 217 16.90 -10.41 1.89
CA ASP A 217 16.52 -10.54 0.46
C ASP A 217 15.87 -9.27 -0.13
N SER A 218 15.63 -8.26 0.71
CA SER A 218 15.12 -6.97 0.27
C SER A 218 16.26 -6.03 -0.15
N GLU A 219 16.09 -5.34 -1.28
CA GLU A 219 17.06 -4.41 -1.86
C GLU A 219 16.36 -3.13 -2.31
N VAL A 220 17.09 -2.03 -2.40
CA VAL A 220 16.59 -0.75 -2.93
C VAL A 220 17.31 -0.43 -4.22
N THR A 221 16.56 -0.15 -5.28
CA THR A 221 17.03 0.34 -6.58
C THR A 221 16.59 1.79 -6.77
N GLY A 222 17.21 2.54 -7.69
CA GLY A 222 16.78 3.90 -8.04
C GLY A 222 17.20 4.98 -7.05
N MET A 223 18.19 4.70 -6.19
CA MET A 223 18.72 5.71 -5.27
C MET A 223 19.41 6.86 -6.00
N SER A 224 20.15 6.59 -7.06
CA SER A 224 20.86 7.59 -7.86
C SER A 224 19.92 8.49 -8.66
N THR A 225 18.74 7.97 -9.02
CA THR A 225 17.74 8.70 -9.82
C THR A 225 16.79 9.53 -8.95
N GLY A 226 16.86 9.40 -7.61
CA GLY A 226 15.92 10.05 -6.69
C GLY A 226 14.53 9.38 -6.63
N HIS A 227 14.38 8.19 -7.22
CA HIS A 227 13.15 7.40 -7.23
C HIS A 227 13.38 6.01 -6.61
N PRO A 228 13.70 5.93 -5.30
CA PRO A 228 14.02 4.66 -4.66
C PRO A 228 12.81 3.72 -4.64
N ILE A 229 13.06 2.46 -5.05
CA ILE A 229 12.08 1.39 -5.09
C ILE A 229 12.62 0.18 -4.34
N ARG A 230 11.85 -0.33 -3.37
CA ARG A 230 12.22 -1.56 -2.65
C ARG A 230 11.60 -2.79 -3.31
N VAL A 231 12.46 -3.76 -3.57
CA VAL A 231 12.15 -5.02 -4.25
C VAL A 231 12.82 -6.21 -3.56
N LEU A 232 12.37 -7.43 -3.86
CA LEU A 232 13.15 -8.63 -3.54
C LEU A 232 14.26 -8.81 -4.57
N ARG A 233 15.44 -9.21 -4.09
CA ARG A 233 16.64 -9.47 -4.90
C ARG A 233 16.42 -10.60 -5.88
N ASN A 234 16.68 -10.35 -7.17
CA ASN A 234 16.67 -11.32 -8.26
C ASN A 234 17.69 -10.92 -9.34
N GLN A 235 17.63 -11.49 -10.55
CA GLN A 235 18.55 -11.12 -11.62
C GLN A 235 18.35 -9.68 -12.08
N MET A 236 17.10 -9.28 -12.33
CA MET A 236 16.78 -7.89 -12.73
C MET A 236 17.32 -6.86 -11.72
N THR A 237 17.17 -7.12 -10.43
CA THR A 237 17.71 -6.24 -9.37
C THR A 237 19.23 -6.12 -9.45
N ARG A 238 19.95 -7.24 -9.69
CA ARG A 238 21.41 -7.22 -9.83
C ARG A 238 21.86 -6.43 -11.06
N ASP A 239 21.17 -6.64 -12.18
CA ASP A 239 21.47 -5.92 -13.43
C ASP A 239 21.21 -4.43 -13.29
N TYR A 240 20.10 -4.06 -12.65
CA TYR A 240 19.78 -2.66 -12.35
C TYR A 240 20.86 -2.00 -11.49
N LEU A 241 21.21 -2.60 -10.35
CA LEU A 241 22.21 -2.03 -9.43
C LEU A 241 23.62 -1.98 -10.06
N LYS A 242 23.94 -2.90 -10.97
CA LYS A 242 25.18 -2.84 -11.74
C LYS A 242 25.19 -1.62 -12.66
N LEU A 243 24.14 -1.45 -13.47
CA LEU A 243 24.00 -0.29 -14.36
C LEU A 243 23.98 1.04 -13.58
N GLU A 244 23.25 1.08 -12.47
CA GLU A 244 23.19 2.25 -11.60
C GLU A 244 24.58 2.63 -11.06
N LYS A 245 25.38 1.64 -10.65
CA LYS A 245 26.77 1.85 -10.19
C LYS A 245 27.72 2.29 -11.31
N GLU A 246 27.47 1.86 -12.54
CA GLU A 246 28.21 2.25 -13.75
C GLU A 246 27.83 3.65 -14.26
N GLY A 247 26.84 4.30 -13.63
CA GLY A 247 26.40 5.65 -13.96
C GLY A 247 25.45 5.72 -15.15
N ALA A 248 24.67 4.66 -15.39
CA ALA A 248 23.64 4.62 -16.42
C ALA A 248 22.61 5.76 -16.23
N SER A 249 22.10 6.29 -17.33
CA SER A 249 21.09 7.34 -17.33
C SER A 249 19.75 6.84 -16.77
N PHE A 250 18.86 7.77 -16.41
CA PHE A 250 17.50 7.43 -15.96
C PHE A 250 16.76 6.63 -17.05
N GLU A 251 16.89 7.02 -18.31
CA GLU A 251 16.24 6.37 -19.45
C GLU A 251 16.71 4.94 -19.64
N GLU A 252 18.01 4.66 -19.48
CA GLU A 252 18.57 3.31 -19.57
C GLU A 252 18.05 2.42 -18.45
N LEU A 253 18.00 2.93 -17.21
CA LEU A 253 17.45 2.22 -16.06
C LEU A 253 15.94 1.98 -16.19
N GLU A 254 15.20 2.96 -16.72
CA GLU A 254 13.76 2.83 -16.96
C GLU A 254 13.45 1.74 -18.00
N GLN A 255 14.23 1.66 -19.08
CA GLN A 255 14.06 0.60 -20.10
C GLN A 255 14.18 -0.80 -19.52
N LEU A 256 15.08 -1.02 -18.56
CA LEU A 256 15.22 -2.32 -17.89
C LEU A 256 13.98 -2.68 -17.06
N THR A 257 13.32 -1.68 -16.47
CA THR A 257 12.19 -1.90 -15.56
C THR A 257 10.81 -1.79 -16.22
N LEU A 258 10.74 -1.30 -17.45
CA LEU A 258 9.47 -1.10 -18.16
C LEU A 258 8.70 -2.42 -18.32
N GLY A 259 7.49 -2.47 -17.75
CA GLY A 259 6.64 -3.66 -17.75
C GLY A 259 7.11 -4.81 -16.83
N SER A 260 8.23 -4.67 -16.15
CA SER A 260 8.82 -5.74 -15.31
C SER A 260 7.91 -6.17 -14.16
N LEU A 261 7.19 -5.22 -13.54
CA LEU A 261 6.22 -5.54 -12.49
C LEU A 261 5.06 -6.39 -13.02
N ARG A 262 4.50 -6.05 -14.18
CA ARG A 262 3.46 -6.83 -14.83
C ARG A 262 3.94 -8.26 -15.14
N LYS A 263 5.18 -8.40 -15.66
CA LYS A 263 5.78 -9.73 -15.91
C LYS A 263 5.85 -10.57 -14.62
N ALA A 264 6.26 -9.96 -13.50
CA ALA A 264 6.30 -10.66 -12.22
C ALA A 264 4.91 -11.07 -11.75
N VAL A 265 3.94 -10.14 -11.77
CA VAL A 265 2.59 -10.34 -11.21
C VAL A 265 1.76 -11.30 -12.04
N ILE A 266 1.75 -11.14 -13.38
CA ILE A 266 0.84 -11.84 -14.29
C ILE A 266 1.52 -13.07 -14.90
N GLU A 267 2.78 -12.93 -15.36
CA GLU A 267 3.47 -13.99 -16.10
C GLU A 267 4.35 -14.87 -15.18
N GLY A 268 4.53 -14.46 -13.91
CA GLY A 268 5.30 -15.20 -12.92
C GLY A 268 6.81 -15.19 -13.16
N ASP A 269 7.32 -14.23 -13.93
CA ASP A 269 8.76 -14.05 -14.11
C ASP A 269 9.40 -13.52 -12.84
N ALA A 270 9.82 -14.41 -11.96
CA ALA A 270 10.50 -14.06 -10.72
C ALA A 270 12.01 -13.81 -10.90
N VAL A 271 12.53 -13.93 -12.12
CA VAL A 271 13.96 -13.74 -12.46
C VAL A 271 14.20 -12.34 -13.00
N HIS A 272 13.42 -11.91 -14.00
CA HIS A 272 13.58 -10.63 -14.69
C HIS A 272 12.42 -9.65 -14.39
N GLY A 273 11.38 -10.10 -13.68
CA GLY A 273 10.30 -9.25 -13.23
C GLY A 273 10.66 -8.48 -11.96
N SER A 274 10.04 -7.32 -11.76
CA SER A 274 10.17 -6.54 -10.51
C SER A 274 9.29 -7.16 -9.41
N LEU A 275 9.92 -7.63 -8.35
CA LEU A 275 9.25 -8.23 -7.20
C LEU A 275 9.12 -7.18 -6.08
N MET A 276 8.23 -6.21 -6.25
CA MET A 276 8.01 -5.15 -5.24
C MET A 276 7.49 -5.75 -3.94
N ALA A 277 8.33 -5.77 -2.90
CA ALA A 277 7.97 -6.25 -1.57
C ALA A 277 8.81 -5.54 -0.52
N GLY A 278 8.20 -5.28 0.64
CA GLY A 278 8.88 -4.66 1.77
C GLY A 278 9.79 -5.63 2.54
N GLN A 279 10.53 -5.10 3.49
CA GLN A 279 11.36 -5.88 4.41
C GLN A 279 10.53 -6.90 5.20
N SER A 280 9.25 -6.62 5.40
CA SER A 280 8.29 -7.53 6.03
C SER A 280 8.10 -8.86 5.27
N ALA A 281 8.61 -9.02 4.04
CA ALA A 281 8.62 -10.30 3.33
C ALA A 281 9.29 -11.42 4.17
N GLY A 282 10.36 -11.09 4.90
CA GLY A 282 11.00 -12.00 5.84
C GLY A 282 10.11 -12.57 6.95
N LEU A 283 8.98 -11.91 7.24
CA LEU A 283 7.98 -12.32 8.23
C LEU A 283 6.81 -13.11 7.63
N VAL A 284 6.59 -13.04 6.32
CA VAL A 284 5.49 -13.73 5.63
C VAL A 284 5.90 -15.15 5.27
N LYS A 285 5.32 -16.17 5.91
CA LYS A 285 5.76 -17.56 5.80
C LYS A 285 4.71 -18.52 5.25
N LYS A 286 3.48 -18.05 5.05
CA LYS A 286 2.37 -18.89 4.57
C LYS A 286 1.39 -18.09 3.73
N GLU A 287 0.74 -18.76 2.80
CA GLU A 287 -0.42 -18.26 2.08
C GLU A 287 -1.67 -18.48 2.92
N GLN A 288 -2.51 -17.45 3.04
CA GLN A 288 -3.76 -17.45 3.82
C GLN A 288 -4.84 -16.67 3.09
N THR A 289 -6.10 -16.85 3.45
CA THR A 289 -7.18 -15.97 3.00
C THR A 289 -7.06 -14.60 3.62
N CYS A 290 -7.65 -13.58 3.00
CA CYS A 290 -7.70 -12.23 3.57
C CYS A 290 -8.34 -12.23 4.96
N GLN A 291 -9.38 -13.05 5.18
CA GLN A 291 -10.01 -13.23 6.50
C GLN A 291 -9.03 -13.78 7.52
N GLU A 292 -8.34 -14.88 7.22
CA GLU A 292 -7.34 -15.49 8.11
C GLU A 292 -6.22 -14.50 8.46
N ILE A 293 -5.77 -13.70 7.47
CA ILE A 293 -4.73 -12.68 7.69
C ILE A 293 -5.20 -11.61 8.67
N ILE A 294 -6.38 -11.04 8.44
CA ILE A 294 -6.90 -9.93 9.26
C ILE A 294 -7.22 -10.41 10.67
N GLU A 295 -7.87 -11.58 10.79
CA GLU A 295 -8.20 -12.15 12.10
C GLU A 295 -6.95 -12.48 12.93
N GLU A 296 -5.93 -13.09 12.32
CA GLU A 296 -4.66 -13.40 12.96
C GLU A 296 -3.97 -12.10 13.44
N VAL A 297 -3.80 -11.13 12.55
CA VAL A 297 -3.13 -9.86 12.87
C VAL A 297 -3.84 -9.11 14.00
N VAL A 298 -5.16 -9.00 13.93
CA VAL A 298 -5.92 -8.24 14.93
C VAL A 298 -6.02 -8.98 16.27
N THR A 299 -6.17 -10.29 16.26
CA THR A 299 -6.25 -11.11 17.48
C THR A 299 -4.93 -11.07 18.23
N ASP A 300 -3.83 -11.28 17.53
CA ASP A 300 -2.49 -11.24 18.12
C ASP A 300 -2.14 -9.84 18.64
N ALA A 301 -2.45 -8.79 17.86
CA ALA A 301 -2.23 -7.41 18.32
C ALA A 301 -3.03 -7.10 19.60
N ARG A 302 -4.30 -7.50 19.67
CA ARG A 302 -5.13 -7.33 20.88
C ARG A 302 -4.54 -8.05 22.10
N ALA A 303 -4.08 -9.28 21.91
CA ALA A 303 -3.46 -10.05 22.99
C ALA A 303 -2.20 -9.37 23.53
N LEU A 304 -1.33 -8.89 22.63
CA LEU A 304 -0.12 -8.16 23.00
C LEU A 304 -0.42 -6.85 23.72
N LEU A 305 -1.35 -6.04 23.20
CA LEU A 305 -1.76 -4.77 23.82
C LEU A 305 -2.45 -4.97 25.19
N ALA A 306 -3.11 -6.10 25.41
CA ALA A 306 -3.67 -6.46 26.72
C ALA A 306 -2.63 -7.06 27.70
N GLY A 307 -1.35 -7.11 27.33
CA GLY A 307 -0.29 -7.71 28.15
C GLY A 307 -0.33 -9.24 28.22
N ARG A 308 -1.06 -9.92 27.33
CA ARG A 308 -1.08 -11.37 27.19
C ARG A 308 -0.05 -11.80 26.15
N LYS A 309 0.94 -12.57 26.60
CA LYS A 309 1.93 -13.20 25.71
C LYS A 309 1.39 -14.50 25.10
#